data_ea8300155969084f1b2ce9784eeae997
#
_entry.id   ea8300155969084f1b2ce9784eeae997
#
_cell.length_a   1.000
_cell.length_b   1.000
_cell.length_c   1.000
_cell.angle_alpha   90.00
_cell.angle_beta   90.00
_cell.angle_gamma   90.00
#
_symmetry.space_group_name_H-M   'P 1'
#
loop_
_entity.id
_entity.type
_entity.pdbx_description
1 polymer ?
#
loop_
_entity_poly.entity_id
_entity_poly.type
_entity_poly.pdbx_seq_one_letter_code
_entity_poly.pdbx_strand_id
1 'polypeptide(L)'
;MPKRTDIKSILILGAGPIVIGQACEFDYSGAQACKALKEEGFRVILVNSNPATIMTDPAMADATYIEPIKWATVAKIIEKERPDALLPTMGGQTALNCALDLEKHGILEKFGVEMIGANADTIDKAEDRSRFDKAMKDIGLACPVSGIAHNMEEAYGVLEKVGFPCIIRPSFTMGGTGGGIA
;
A
#
# COMPACT_ATOMS: atom_id res chain seq x y z
N MET A 1 22.03 1.14 7.17
CA MET A 1 22.42 0.34 6.00
C MET A 1 23.09 1.28 5.00
N PRO A 2 24.10 0.84 4.24
CA PRO A 2 24.68 1.71 3.21
C PRO A 2 23.66 2.04 2.13
N LYS A 3 23.82 3.22 1.50
CA LYS A 3 23.00 3.65 0.37
C LYS A 3 23.07 2.62 -0.78
N ARG A 4 21.95 2.32 -1.40
CA ARG A 4 21.88 1.56 -2.65
C ARG A 4 22.51 2.36 -3.78
N THR A 5 23.46 1.78 -4.49
CA THR A 5 24.15 2.42 -5.62
C THR A 5 23.70 1.87 -6.98
N ASP A 6 22.93 0.82 -6.97
CA ASP A 6 22.37 0.13 -8.12
C ASP A 6 21.06 0.74 -8.66
N ILE A 7 20.38 1.56 -7.85
CA ILE A 7 19.19 2.33 -8.23
C ILE A 7 19.50 3.84 -8.24
N LYS A 8 18.87 4.59 -9.13
CA LYS A 8 19.05 6.04 -9.31
C LYS A 8 17.74 6.82 -9.22
N SER A 9 16.64 6.19 -9.53
CA SER A 9 15.31 6.80 -9.59
C SER A 9 14.25 5.95 -8.88
N ILE A 10 13.39 6.62 -8.13
CA ILE A 10 12.38 5.96 -7.30
C ILE A 10 11.03 6.61 -7.56
N LEU A 11 10.03 5.79 -7.88
CA LEU A 11 8.64 6.18 -7.98
C LEU A 11 7.96 5.99 -6.63
N ILE A 12 7.35 7.04 -6.10
CA ILE A 12 6.56 7.00 -4.86
C ILE A 12 5.08 7.08 -5.21
N LEU A 13 4.27 6.19 -4.64
CA LEU A 13 2.83 6.26 -4.71
C LEU A 13 2.28 6.97 -3.47
N GLY A 14 1.51 8.02 -3.68
CA GLY A 14 0.84 8.76 -2.62
C GLY A 14 -0.46 8.08 -2.15
N ALA A 15 -1.10 8.70 -1.16
CA ALA A 15 -2.32 8.17 -0.53
C ALA A 15 -3.62 8.55 -1.25
N GLY A 16 -3.56 9.49 -2.19
CA GLY A 16 -4.76 10.08 -2.78
C GLY A 16 -5.40 11.14 -1.88
N PRO A 17 -6.72 11.31 -1.94
CA PRO A 17 -7.43 12.25 -1.09
C PRO A 17 -7.29 11.90 0.38
N ILE A 18 -7.12 12.91 1.23
CA ILE A 18 -7.16 12.73 2.68
C ILE A 18 -8.61 12.46 3.08
N VAL A 19 -8.85 11.31 3.68
CA VAL A 19 -10.16 10.92 4.21
C VAL A 19 -10.15 11.06 5.72
N ILE A 20 -11.12 11.77 6.28
CA ILE A 20 -11.25 11.95 7.73
C ILE A 20 -11.40 10.57 8.41
N GLY A 21 -10.60 10.31 9.45
CA GLY A 21 -10.54 9.03 10.13
C GLY A 21 -9.64 7.98 9.49
N GLN A 22 -9.03 8.30 8.34
CA GLN A 22 -7.92 7.56 7.78
C GLN A 22 -6.64 8.40 7.94
N ALA A 23 -5.54 7.72 8.16
CA ALA A 23 -4.25 8.29 8.48
C ALA A 23 -3.86 9.49 7.57
N CYS A 24 -4.13 10.71 8.02
CA CYS A 24 -3.70 11.93 7.34
C CYS A 24 -2.18 12.08 7.33
N GLU A 25 -1.49 11.35 8.21
CA GLU A 25 -0.04 11.24 8.27
C GLU A 25 0.61 10.67 7.01
N PHE A 26 -0.13 10.02 6.12
CA PHE A 26 0.43 9.52 4.86
C PHE A 26 0.94 10.63 3.93
N ASP A 27 0.30 11.80 3.95
CA ASP A 27 0.82 12.95 3.20
C ASP A 27 2.17 13.40 3.77
N TYR A 28 2.28 13.49 5.09
CA TYR A 28 3.53 13.80 5.76
C TYR A 28 4.59 12.72 5.52
N SER A 29 4.24 11.45 5.64
CA SER A 29 5.16 10.33 5.42
C SER A 29 5.72 10.34 3.99
N GLY A 30 4.86 10.56 3.00
CA GLY A 30 5.27 10.69 1.61
C GLY A 30 6.14 11.91 1.34
N ALA A 31 5.82 13.06 1.93
CA ALA A 31 6.65 14.26 1.84
C ALA A 31 8.05 14.04 2.47
N GLN A 32 8.11 13.38 3.63
CA GLN A 32 9.39 13.03 4.26
C GLN A 32 10.20 12.01 3.45
N ALA A 33 9.53 11.03 2.83
CA ALA A 33 10.18 10.08 1.93
C ALA A 33 10.79 10.79 0.70
N CYS A 34 10.04 11.69 0.05
CA CYS A 34 10.55 12.50 -1.05
C CYS A 34 11.81 13.28 -0.64
N LYS A 35 11.74 13.95 0.51
CA LYS A 35 12.85 14.75 1.04
C LYS A 35 14.07 13.88 1.33
N ALA A 36 13.92 12.80 2.08
CA ALA A 36 15.00 11.91 2.45
C ALA A 36 15.67 11.29 1.21
N LEU A 37 14.89 10.84 0.24
CA LEU A 37 15.44 10.25 -0.98
C LEU A 37 16.17 11.28 -1.86
N LYS A 38 15.69 12.51 -1.94
CA LYS A 38 16.40 13.61 -2.62
C LYS A 38 17.72 13.96 -1.91
N GLU A 39 17.72 14.02 -0.59
CA GLU A 39 18.94 14.24 0.21
C GLU A 39 19.98 13.15 -0.02
N GLU A 40 19.54 11.91 -0.20
CA GLU A 40 20.37 10.78 -0.60
C GLU A 40 20.80 10.82 -2.08
N GLY A 41 20.29 11.76 -2.88
CA GLY A 41 20.64 11.97 -4.27
C GLY A 41 19.95 11.03 -5.26
N PHE A 42 18.77 10.48 -4.90
CA PHE A 42 17.91 9.78 -5.84
C PHE A 42 17.04 10.77 -6.62
N ARG A 43 16.75 10.44 -7.87
CA ARG A 43 15.69 11.11 -8.62
C ARG A 43 14.35 10.60 -8.12
N VAL A 44 13.50 11.49 -7.64
CA VAL A 44 12.20 11.16 -7.07
C VAL A 44 11.08 11.50 -8.04
N ILE A 45 10.23 10.53 -8.33
CA ILE A 45 9.02 10.65 -9.12
C ILE A 45 7.85 10.39 -8.18
N LEU A 46 6.87 11.28 -8.16
CA LEU A 46 5.71 11.17 -7.29
C LEU A 46 4.43 11.08 -8.10
N VAL A 47 3.55 10.15 -7.71
CA VAL A 47 2.16 10.09 -8.19
C VAL A 47 1.22 10.26 -7.01
N ASN A 48 0.37 11.27 -7.04
CA ASN A 48 -0.70 11.47 -6.07
C ASN A 48 -1.91 12.11 -6.73
N SER A 49 -3.12 11.67 -6.39
CA SER A 49 -4.34 12.21 -7.01
C SER A 49 -4.86 13.49 -6.36
N ASN A 50 -4.32 13.89 -5.23
CA ASN A 50 -4.73 15.13 -4.55
C ASN A 50 -3.73 16.26 -4.85
N PRO A 51 -4.15 17.33 -5.52
CA PRO A 51 -3.27 18.46 -5.84
C PRO A 51 -2.99 19.37 -4.63
N ALA A 52 -3.75 19.26 -3.55
CA ALA A 52 -3.69 20.17 -2.41
C ALA A 52 -3.03 19.52 -1.18
N THR A 53 -1.94 18.79 -1.38
CA THR A 53 -1.18 18.15 -0.31
C THR A 53 0.25 18.68 -0.26
N ILE A 54 0.92 18.55 0.89
CA ILE A 54 2.34 18.90 1.04
C ILE A 54 3.20 18.10 0.04
N MET A 55 2.89 16.84 -0.12
CA MET A 55 3.59 15.91 -1.00
C MET A 55 3.62 16.38 -2.46
N THR A 56 2.54 17.02 -2.94
CA THR A 56 2.42 17.49 -4.33
C THR A 56 3.01 18.88 -4.58
N ASP A 57 3.62 19.50 -3.58
CA ASP A 57 4.41 20.72 -3.79
C ASP A 57 5.50 20.46 -4.83
N PRO A 58 5.65 21.32 -5.85
CA PRO A 58 6.65 21.16 -6.91
C PRO A 58 8.09 20.98 -6.43
N ALA A 59 8.43 21.47 -5.23
CA ALA A 59 9.76 21.32 -4.65
C ALA A 59 10.03 19.94 -4.07
N MET A 60 8.99 19.12 -3.82
CA MET A 60 9.12 17.84 -3.14
C MET A 60 9.72 16.74 -4.01
N ALA A 61 9.35 16.66 -5.27
CA ALA A 61 9.84 15.63 -6.19
C ALA A 61 10.43 16.24 -7.46
N ASP A 62 11.24 15.46 -8.19
CA ASP A 62 11.82 15.90 -9.47
C ASP A 62 10.79 15.82 -10.61
N ALA A 63 9.80 14.94 -10.46
CA ALA A 63 8.63 14.88 -11.33
C ALA A 63 7.39 14.55 -10.49
N THR A 64 6.35 15.37 -10.59
CA THR A 64 5.09 15.18 -9.85
C THR A 64 3.95 14.98 -10.84
N TYR A 65 3.21 13.89 -10.65
CA TYR A 65 2.03 13.52 -11.42
C TYR A 65 0.80 13.62 -10.53
N ILE A 66 -0.09 14.55 -10.84
CA ILE A 66 -1.39 14.68 -10.19
C ILE A 66 -2.39 13.88 -11.02
N GLU A 67 -2.41 12.58 -10.77
CA GLU A 67 -3.15 11.61 -11.56
C GLU A 67 -3.81 10.54 -10.67
N PRO A 68 -4.88 9.88 -11.13
CA PRO A 68 -5.48 8.78 -10.39
C PRO A 68 -4.48 7.66 -10.08
N ILE A 69 -4.43 7.23 -8.82
CA ILE A 69 -3.59 6.14 -8.37
C ILE A 69 -4.26 4.81 -8.76
N LYS A 70 -4.22 4.51 -10.06
CA LYS A 70 -4.72 3.28 -10.65
C LYS A 70 -3.61 2.65 -11.47
N TRP A 71 -3.49 1.34 -11.45
CA TRP A 71 -2.41 0.62 -12.13
C TRP A 71 -2.25 1.02 -13.60
N ALA A 72 -3.35 1.20 -14.34
CA ALA A 72 -3.31 1.56 -15.76
C ALA A 72 -2.74 2.97 -16.01
N THR A 73 -2.98 3.93 -15.10
CA THR A 73 -2.40 5.28 -15.14
C THR A 73 -0.93 5.24 -14.75
N VAL A 74 -0.64 4.58 -13.63
CA VAL A 74 0.72 4.45 -13.11
C VAL A 74 1.62 3.69 -14.09
N ALA A 75 1.10 2.68 -14.79
CA ALA A 75 1.84 1.97 -15.84
C ALA A 75 2.33 2.90 -16.96
N LYS A 76 1.52 3.89 -17.37
CA LYS A 76 1.94 4.89 -18.38
C LYS A 76 3.03 5.81 -17.84
N ILE A 77 2.96 6.15 -16.56
CA ILE A 77 4.00 6.95 -15.89
C ILE A 77 5.30 6.15 -15.79
N ILE A 78 5.24 4.87 -15.40
CA ILE A 78 6.39 3.97 -15.39
C ILE A 78 7.01 3.83 -16.80
N GLU A 79 6.18 3.68 -17.83
CA GLU A 79 6.65 3.60 -19.22
C GLU A 79 7.39 4.87 -19.65
N LYS A 80 6.91 6.04 -19.23
CA LYS A 80 7.51 7.34 -19.56
C LYS A 80 8.78 7.62 -18.74
N GLU A 81 8.71 7.43 -17.44
CA GLU A 81 9.75 7.86 -16.50
C GLU A 81 10.86 6.81 -16.28
N ARG A 82 10.55 5.53 -16.50
CA ARG A 82 11.47 4.39 -16.33
C ARG A 82 12.17 4.40 -14.97
N PRO A 83 11.42 4.45 -13.84
CA PRO A 83 12.05 4.38 -12.55
C PRO A 83 12.73 3.02 -12.33
N ASP A 84 13.83 3.02 -11.58
CA ASP A 84 14.50 1.78 -11.18
C ASP A 84 13.72 1.05 -10.08
N ALA A 85 13.03 1.82 -9.22
CA ALA A 85 12.31 1.26 -8.09
C ALA A 85 10.93 1.94 -7.86
N LEU A 86 10.02 1.18 -7.24
CA LEU A 86 8.70 1.61 -6.77
C LEU A 86 8.66 1.52 -5.25
N LEU A 87 8.31 2.63 -4.57
CA LEU A 87 8.08 2.69 -3.12
C LEU A 87 6.56 2.85 -2.85
N PRO A 88 5.82 1.78 -2.54
CA PRO A 88 4.38 1.83 -2.33
C PRO A 88 3.97 2.09 -0.89
N THR A 89 4.87 1.96 0.08
CA THR A 89 4.54 1.91 1.52
C THR A 89 4.21 3.26 2.14
N MET A 90 4.34 4.36 1.38
CA MET A 90 4.08 5.72 1.88
C MET A 90 2.66 6.23 1.61
N GLY A 91 1.85 5.51 0.87
CA GLY A 91 0.51 5.95 0.43
C GLY A 91 -0.65 5.13 0.97
N GLY A 92 -0.43 4.35 2.03
CA GLY A 92 -1.46 3.50 2.66
C GLY A 92 -2.08 2.49 1.70
N GLN A 93 -3.31 2.05 2.00
CA GLN A 93 -3.98 0.99 1.26
C GLN A 93 -4.15 1.29 -0.24
N THR A 94 -4.36 2.55 -0.60
CA THR A 94 -4.50 2.97 -2.00
C THR A 94 -3.22 2.65 -2.80
N ALA A 95 -2.07 2.98 -2.24
CA ALA A 95 -0.78 2.72 -2.88
C ALA A 95 -0.42 1.23 -2.89
N LEU A 96 -0.68 0.53 -1.79
CA LEU A 96 -0.42 -0.92 -1.68
C LEU A 96 -1.26 -1.72 -2.70
N ASN A 97 -2.55 -1.43 -2.81
CA ASN A 97 -3.43 -2.08 -3.78
C ASN A 97 -2.98 -1.80 -5.22
N CYS A 98 -2.61 -0.54 -5.52
CA CYS A 98 -2.09 -0.18 -6.84
C CYS A 98 -0.79 -0.92 -7.18
N ALA A 99 0.11 -1.09 -6.20
CA ALA A 99 1.36 -1.82 -6.39
C ALA A 99 1.14 -3.31 -6.64
N LEU A 100 0.23 -3.95 -5.90
CA LEU A 100 -0.18 -5.34 -6.15
C LEU A 100 -0.80 -5.52 -7.54
N ASP A 101 -1.63 -4.58 -7.98
CA ASP A 101 -2.21 -4.60 -9.32
C ASP A 101 -1.14 -4.43 -10.41
N LEU A 102 -0.14 -3.55 -10.22
CA LEU A 102 0.99 -3.38 -11.14
C LEU A 102 1.79 -4.69 -11.29
N GLU A 103 2.07 -5.36 -10.17
CA GLU A 103 2.75 -6.66 -10.15
C GLU A 103 1.91 -7.72 -10.89
N LYS A 104 0.64 -7.85 -10.52
CA LYS A 104 -0.30 -8.81 -11.13
C LYS A 104 -0.44 -8.65 -12.64
N HIS A 105 -0.35 -7.43 -13.14
CA HIS A 105 -0.40 -7.15 -14.59
C HIS A 105 0.98 -7.20 -15.27
N GLY A 106 2.03 -7.63 -14.57
CA GLY A 106 3.38 -7.79 -15.10
C GLY A 106 4.06 -6.47 -15.49
N ILE A 107 3.55 -5.33 -15.01
CA ILE A 107 4.08 -4.00 -15.37
C ILE A 107 5.47 -3.79 -14.77
N LEU A 108 5.67 -4.21 -13.54
CA LEU A 108 6.97 -4.04 -12.86
C LEU A 108 8.04 -4.88 -13.55
N GLU A 109 7.77 -6.13 -13.85
CA GLU A 109 8.68 -7.01 -14.60
C GLU A 109 8.98 -6.47 -16.02
N LYS A 110 7.93 -6.07 -16.75
CA LYS A 110 8.05 -5.52 -18.11
C LYS A 110 9.02 -4.36 -18.21
N PHE A 111 9.06 -3.51 -17.20
CA PHE A 111 9.89 -2.30 -17.20
C PHE A 111 11.12 -2.38 -16.29
N GLY A 112 11.34 -3.53 -15.62
CA GLY A 112 12.48 -3.77 -14.74
C GLY A 112 12.44 -2.92 -13.47
N VAL A 113 11.26 -2.66 -12.92
CA VAL A 113 11.06 -1.83 -11.71
C VAL A 113 11.04 -2.72 -10.48
N GLU A 114 11.96 -2.49 -9.56
CA GLU A 114 12.02 -3.20 -8.28
C GLU A 114 11.05 -2.59 -7.26
N MET A 115 10.22 -3.41 -6.61
CA MET A 115 9.42 -2.95 -5.48
C MET A 115 10.27 -2.91 -4.22
N ILE A 116 10.45 -1.73 -3.62
CA ILE A 116 11.27 -1.51 -2.42
C ILE A 116 10.42 -1.16 -1.19
N GLY A 117 10.99 -1.34 0.00
CA GLY A 117 10.28 -1.17 1.28
C GLY A 117 9.50 -2.43 1.67
N ALA A 118 8.66 -2.94 0.80
CA ALA A 118 8.01 -4.25 0.92
C ALA A 118 7.78 -4.83 -0.48
N ASN A 119 7.93 -6.13 -0.65
CA ASN A 119 7.61 -6.82 -1.90
C ASN A 119 6.13 -7.25 -1.94
N ALA A 120 5.65 -7.66 -3.11
CA ALA A 120 4.25 -8.03 -3.31
C ALA A 120 3.78 -9.17 -2.39
N ASP A 121 4.59 -10.21 -2.19
CA ASP A 121 4.26 -11.32 -1.28
C ASP A 121 4.13 -10.85 0.18
N THR A 122 5.00 -9.97 0.62
CA THR A 122 4.97 -9.40 1.97
C THR A 122 3.73 -8.53 2.16
N ILE A 123 3.39 -7.69 1.18
CA ILE A 123 2.19 -6.84 1.22
C ILE A 123 0.94 -7.71 1.27
N ASP A 124 0.81 -8.68 0.37
CA ASP A 124 -0.35 -9.56 0.32
C ASP A 124 -0.48 -10.40 1.61
N LYS A 125 0.63 -10.90 2.15
CA LYS A 125 0.65 -11.62 3.43
C LYS A 125 0.21 -10.74 4.62
N ALA A 126 0.57 -9.47 4.62
CA ALA A 126 0.18 -8.54 5.68
C ALA A 126 -1.30 -8.12 5.57
N GLU A 127 -1.82 -7.99 4.36
CA GLU A 127 -3.17 -7.47 4.09
C GLU A 127 -4.23 -8.58 4.05
N ASP A 128 -3.88 -9.78 3.59
CA ASP A 128 -4.77 -10.94 3.62
C ASP A 128 -4.81 -11.55 5.02
N ARG A 129 -5.99 -11.50 5.64
CA ARG A 129 -6.18 -11.94 7.04
C ARG A 129 -5.90 -13.42 7.25
N SER A 130 -6.18 -14.26 6.26
CA SER A 130 -5.93 -15.69 6.33
C SER A 130 -4.43 -15.98 6.29
N ARG A 131 -3.73 -15.33 5.35
CA ARG A 131 -2.28 -15.44 5.23
C ARG A 131 -1.57 -14.91 6.47
N PHE A 132 -2.04 -13.77 7.00
CA PHE A 132 -1.50 -13.18 8.22
C PHE A 132 -1.69 -14.09 9.44
N ASP A 133 -2.91 -14.59 9.66
CA ASP A 133 -3.21 -15.50 10.78
C ASP A 133 -2.34 -16.75 10.73
N LYS A 134 -2.20 -17.35 9.53
CA LYS A 134 -1.31 -18.49 9.33
C LYS A 134 0.15 -18.13 9.66
N ALA A 135 0.65 -17.00 9.15
CA ALA A 135 2.02 -16.58 9.40
C ALA A 135 2.29 -16.35 10.90
N MET A 136 1.33 -15.78 11.63
CA MET A 136 1.46 -15.58 13.08
C MET A 136 1.48 -16.91 13.83
N LYS A 137 0.62 -17.86 13.46
CA LYS A 137 0.61 -19.20 14.05
C LYS A 137 1.90 -19.96 13.77
N ASP A 138 2.44 -19.86 12.57
CA ASP A 138 3.68 -20.55 12.16
C ASP A 138 4.90 -20.08 12.99
N ILE A 139 4.88 -18.84 13.48
CA ILE A 139 5.93 -18.29 14.38
C ILE A 139 5.57 -18.39 15.88
N GLY A 140 4.47 -19.06 16.21
CA GLY A 140 4.06 -19.31 17.60
C GLY A 140 3.35 -18.16 18.29
N LEU A 141 2.87 -17.15 17.53
CA LEU A 141 2.08 -16.06 18.08
C LEU A 141 0.59 -16.40 18.07
N ALA A 142 -0.09 -16.04 19.17
CA ALA A 142 -1.53 -16.19 19.28
C ALA A 142 -2.28 -15.09 18.52
N CYS A 143 -3.28 -15.47 17.74
CA CYS A 143 -4.25 -14.57 17.15
C CYS A 143 -5.60 -14.70 17.85
N PRO A 144 -6.46 -13.67 17.83
CA PRO A 144 -7.84 -13.79 18.28
C PRO A 144 -8.57 -14.93 17.57
N VAL A 145 -9.51 -15.58 18.27
CA VAL A 145 -10.38 -16.56 17.64
C VAL A 145 -11.15 -15.88 16.51
N SER A 146 -11.01 -16.40 15.32
CA SER A 146 -11.56 -15.77 14.11
C SER A 146 -11.94 -16.81 13.06
N GLY A 147 -12.65 -16.38 12.04
CA GLY A 147 -12.98 -17.17 10.86
C GLY A 147 -13.30 -16.26 9.68
N ILE A 148 -13.27 -16.81 8.48
CA ILE A 148 -13.62 -16.14 7.25
C ILE A 148 -14.96 -16.66 6.79
N ALA A 149 -15.83 -15.77 6.32
CA ALA A 149 -17.13 -16.10 5.78
C ALA A 149 -17.38 -15.32 4.49
N HIS A 150 -17.82 -16.02 3.44
CA HIS A 150 -18.16 -15.44 2.14
C HIS A 150 -19.69 -15.38 1.91
N ASN A 151 -20.44 -16.01 2.80
CA ASN A 151 -21.92 -16.05 2.79
C ASN A 151 -22.45 -16.15 4.22
N MET A 152 -23.77 -16.04 4.38
CA MET A 152 -24.41 -16.04 5.70
C MET A 152 -24.33 -17.41 6.41
N GLU A 153 -24.36 -18.49 5.67
CA GLU A 153 -24.26 -19.85 6.26
C GLU A 153 -22.89 -20.06 6.91
N GLU A 154 -21.82 -19.69 6.19
CA GLU A 154 -20.45 -19.70 6.74
C GLU A 154 -20.31 -18.75 7.94
N ALA A 155 -20.98 -17.57 7.88
CA ALA A 155 -20.94 -16.61 8.98
C ALA A 155 -21.53 -17.17 10.27
N TYR A 156 -22.67 -17.89 10.19
CA TYR A 156 -23.23 -18.58 11.35
C TYR A 156 -22.28 -19.66 11.90
N GLY A 157 -21.65 -20.43 11.04
CA GLY A 157 -20.66 -21.43 11.48
C GLY A 157 -19.43 -20.81 12.14
N VAL A 158 -18.98 -19.64 11.70
CA VAL A 158 -17.91 -18.87 12.35
C VAL A 158 -18.39 -18.33 13.70
N LEU A 159 -19.63 -17.83 13.77
CA LEU A 159 -20.19 -17.26 15.00
C LEU A 159 -20.27 -18.28 16.13
N GLU A 160 -20.55 -19.55 15.84
CA GLU A 160 -20.55 -20.62 16.85
C GLU A 160 -19.19 -20.78 17.53
N LYS A 161 -18.10 -20.45 16.84
CA LYS A 161 -16.73 -20.53 17.38
C LYS A 161 -16.30 -19.27 18.09
N VAL A 162 -16.71 -18.10 17.54
CA VAL A 162 -16.26 -16.78 18.02
C VAL A 162 -17.14 -16.29 19.16
N GLY A 163 -18.45 -16.50 19.09
CA GLY A 163 -19.44 -15.99 20.03
C GLY A 163 -19.70 -14.51 19.89
N PHE A 164 -20.58 -13.98 20.77
CA PHE A 164 -20.88 -12.56 20.90
C PHE A 164 -20.23 -11.94 22.12
N PRO A 165 -19.84 -10.64 22.10
CA PRO A 165 -19.80 -9.75 20.93
C PRO A 165 -18.68 -10.12 19.95
N CYS A 166 -18.90 -9.97 18.66
CA CYS A 166 -17.90 -10.22 17.66
C CYS A 166 -17.66 -9.01 16.75
N ILE A 167 -16.45 -8.91 16.20
CA ILE A 167 -16.05 -7.85 15.27
C ILE A 167 -16.10 -8.41 13.86
N ILE A 168 -16.88 -7.74 12.99
CA ILE A 168 -16.94 -8.03 11.56
C ILE A 168 -15.99 -7.07 10.85
N ARG A 169 -15.05 -7.58 10.07
CA ARG A 169 -14.07 -6.77 9.33
C ARG A 169 -13.83 -7.33 7.93
N PRO A 170 -14.09 -6.55 6.87
CA PRO A 170 -13.68 -6.93 5.52
C PRO A 170 -12.15 -6.91 5.38
N SER A 171 -11.62 -7.66 4.41
CA SER A 171 -10.20 -7.63 4.04
C SER A 171 -9.89 -6.42 3.15
N PHE A 172 -8.61 -6.05 3.08
CA PHE A 172 -8.10 -4.97 2.22
C PHE A 172 -8.78 -3.61 2.43
N THR A 173 -9.25 -3.35 3.63
CA THR A 173 -9.86 -2.06 4.03
C THR A 173 -9.15 -1.47 5.24
N MET A 174 -9.16 -0.14 5.30
CA MET A 174 -8.57 0.62 6.40
C MET A 174 -9.66 1.09 7.37
N GLY A 175 -9.32 1.10 8.66
CA GLY A 175 -10.18 1.60 9.73
C GLY A 175 -11.47 0.80 9.87
N GLY A 176 -12.55 1.49 10.14
CA GLY A 176 -13.88 0.91 10.33
C GLY A 176 -14.70 0.74 9.05
N THR A 177 -14.11 0.97 7.88
CA THR A 177 -14.85 0.93 6.61
C THR A 177 -15.44 -0.46 6.35
N GLY A 178 -16.77 -0.54 6.25
CA GLY A 178 -17.52 -1.78 6.04
C GLY A 178 -17.49 -2.76 7.21
N GLY A 179 -16.88 -2.39 8.34
CA GLY A 179 -16.83 -3.18 9.56
C GLY A 179 -17.96 -2.84 10.54
N GLY A 180 -18.16 -3.70 11.53
CA GLY A 180 -19.14 -3.52 12.59
C GLY A 180 -18.87 -4.41 13.78
N ILE A 181 -19.66 -4.18 14.83
CA ILE A 181 -19.71 -5.05 16.01
C ILE A 181 -21.12 -5.65 16.03
N ALA A 182 -21.18 -6.95 16.14
CA ALA A 182 -22.43 -7.69 16.31
C ALA A 182 -22.49 -8.33 17.70
#